data_423abe378b0cd75c1f6fe3ee339bfb34
#
_entry.id   423abe378b0cd75c1f6fe3ee339bfb34
#
_cell.length_a   1.000
_cell.length_b   1.000
_cell.length_c   1.000
_cell.angle_alpha   90.00
_cell.angle_beta   90.00
_cell.angle_gamma   90.00
#
_symmetry.space_group_name_H-M   'P 1'
#
loop_
_entity.id
_entity.type
_entity.pdbx_description
1 polymer ?
#
loop_
_entity_poly.entity_id
_entity_poly.type
_entity_poly.pdbx_seq_one_letter_code
_entity_poly.pdbx_strand_id
1 'polypeptide(L)'
;MKALQWSMTIPKNKQKAFIRWFDEVAGTLFNGFGAKKHELYKVEDKEIIGKQVKEEDRFIERVYFDDNFDIPSYFANVKANSEAWKVSRMYEADFGAKDIELRIVNEVC
;
A
#
# COMPACT_ATOMS: atom_id res chain seq x y z
N MET A 1 12.24 3.87 12.28
CA MET A 1 11.76 3.58 10.91
C MET A 1 10.58 4.45 10.56
N LYS A 2 10.44 4.79 9.33
CA LYS A 2 9.24 5.45 8.82
C LYS A 2 8.59 4.59 7.75
N ALA A 3 7.28 4.77 7.58
CA ALA A 3 6.52 4.02 6.59
C ALA A 3 5.63 4.94 5.78
N LEU A 4 5.47 4.60 4.51
CA LEU A 4 4.35 5.08 3.73
C LEU A 4 3.19 4.12 3.97
N GLN A 5 2.03 4.66 4.30
CA GLN A 5 0.83 3.87 4.50
C GLN A 5 -0.23 4.30 3.50
N TRP A 6 -0.59 3.39 2.62
CA TRP A 6 -1.74 3.55 1.73
C TRP A 6 -2.92 2.80 2.31
N SER A 7 -4.09 3.43 2.30
CA SER A 7 -5.34 2.71 2.50
C SER A 7 -6.22 2.88 1.28
N MET A 8 -6.96 1.84 0.94
CA MET A 8 -7.77 1.80 -0.27
C MET A 8 -8.90 0.80 -0.14
N THR A 9 -9.97 1.04 -0.88
CA THR A 9 -11.07 0.10 -1.01
C THR A 9 -10.88 -0.75 -2.27
N ILE A 10 -10.96 -2.06 -2.14
CA ILE A 10 -10.89 -3.00 -3.26
C ILE A 10 -12.22 -3.74 -3.36
N PRO A 11 -12.90 -3.73 -4.51
CA PRO A 11 -14.17 -4.45 -4.66
C PRO A 11 -14.04 -5.94 -4.33
N LYS A 12 -15.07 -6.52 -3.74
CA LYS A 12 -15.06 -7.93 -3.30
C LYS A 12 -14.63 -8.91 -4.37
N ASN A 13 -15.12 -8.72 -5.60
CA ASN A 13 -14.79 -9.61 -6.71
C ASN A 13 -13.34 -9.49 -7.21
N LYS A 14 -12.60 -8.50 -6.72
CA LYS A 14 -11.19 -8.26 -7.09
C LYS A 14 -10.21 -8.60 -5.99
N GLN A 15 -10.66 -8.81 -4.77
CA GLN A 15 -9.78 -8.92 -3.60
C GLN A 15 -8.83 -10.12 -3.67
N LYS A 16 -9.33 -11.27 -4.06
CA LYS A 16 -8.53 -12.49 -4.14
C LYS A 16 -7.37 -12.32 -5.14
N ALA A 17 -7.68 -11.79 -6.31
CA ALA A 17 -6.70 -11.51 -7.35
C ALA A 17 -5.73 -10.41 -6.92
N PHE A 18 -6.22 -9.38 -6.23
CA PHE A 18 -5.40 -8.30 -5.71
C PHE A 18 -4.36 -8.78 -4.70
N ILE A 19 -4.76 -9.58 -3.73
CA ILE A 19 -3.87 -10.14 -2.70
C ILE A 19 -2.77 -10.98 -3.36
N ARG A 20 -3.14 -11.83 -4.29
CA ARG A 20 -2.20 -12.67 -5.01
C ARG A 20 -1.21 -11.85 -5.84
N TRP A 21 -1.71 -10.88 -6.57
CA TRP A 21 -0.89 -9.98 -7.36
C TRP A 21 0.08 -9.16 -6.49
N PHE A 22 -0.38 -8.68 -5.35
CA PHE A 22 0.49 -7.96 -4.41
C PHE A 22 1.64 -8.86 -3.94
N ASP A 23 1.34 -10.07 -3.54
CA ASP A 23 2.33 -11.02 -3.06
C ASP A 23 3.34 -11.40 -4.15
N GLU A 24 2.87 -11.68 -5.35
CA GLU A 24 3.71 -12.18 -6.44
C GLU A 24 4.44 -11.08 -7.22
N VAL A 25 3.90 -9.88 -7.29
CA VAL A 25 4.39 -8.82 -8.20
C VAL A 25 4.73 -7.54 -7.44
N ALA A 26 3.71 -6.86 -6.91
CA ALA A 26 3.88 -5.49 -6.41
C ALA A 26 4.82 -5.41 -5.21
N GLY A 27 4.62 -6.25 -4.20
CA GLY A 27 5.45 -6.24 -3.00
C GLY A 27 6.92 -6.52 -3.27
N THR A 28 7.20 -7.38 -4.24
CA THR A 28 8.57 -7.72 -4.64
C THR A 28 9.20 -6.61 -5.48
N LEU A 29 8.47 -6.11 -6.46
CA LEU A 29 8.98 -5.09 -7.37
C LEU A 29 9.40 -3.82 -6.64
N PHE A 30 8.55 -3.31 -5.77
CA PHE A 30 8.79 -2.04 -5.09
C PHE A 30 9.89 -2.09 -4.03
N ASN A 31 10.29 -3.27 -3.57
CA ASN A 31 11.46 -3.42 -2.69
C ASN A 31 12.76 -2.94 -3.34
N GLY A 32 12.84 -2.93 -4.66
CA GLY A 32 14.02 -2.46 -5.39
C GLY A 32 14.23 -0.95 -5.36
N PHE A 33 13.32 -0.18 -4.77
CA PHE A 33 13.36 1.28 -4.76
C PHE A 33 13.71 1.88 -3.40
N GLY A 34 14.45 1.14 -2.58
CA GLY A 34 14.89 1.60 -1.26
C GLY A 34 13.99 1.20 -0.11
N ALA A 35 12.90 0.53 -0.40
CA ALA A 35 12.02 0.00 0.63
C ALA A 35 12.68 -1.20 1.33
N LYS A 36 12.51 -1.28 2.65
CA LYS A 36 13.02 -2.38 3.46
C LYS A 36 12.02 -3.52 3.59
N LYS A 37 10.74 -3.21 3.55
CA LYS A 37 9.68 -4.18 3.80
C LYS A 37 8.37 -3.67 3.26
N HIS A 38 7.55 -4.58 2.73
CA HIS A 38 6.16 -4.32 2.35
C HIS A 38 5.24 -5.22 3.16
N GLU A 39 4.10 -4.65 3.57
CA GLU A 39 3.06 -5.40 4.26
C GLU A 39 1.70 -5.01 3.69
N LEU A 40 0.81 -5.98 3.61
CA LEU A 40 -0.57 -5.76 3.18
C LEU A 40 -1.51 -6.33 4.25
N TYR A 41 -2.47 -5.51 4.67
CA TYR A 41 -3.47 -5.88 5.66
C TYR A 41 -4.86 -5.64 5.10
N LYS A 42 -5.79 -6.51 5.43
CA LYS A 42 -7.21 -6.26 5.24
C LYS A 42 -7.78 -5.74 6.55
N VAL A 43 -8.50 -4.62 6.50
CA VAL A 43 -9.16 -4.06 7.67
C VAL A 43 -10.34 -4.94 8.06
N GLU A 44 -10.42 -5.27 9.34
CA GLU A 44 -11.53 -6.04 9.89
C GLU A 44 -12.41 -5.11 10.72
N ASP A 45 -13.65 -4.89 10.25
CA ASP A 45 -14.59 -4.02 10.91
C ASP A 45 -15.32 -4.75 12.03
N LYS A 46 -14.70 -4.76 13.22
CA LYS A 46 -15.32 -5.28 14.43
C LYS A 46 -15.30 -4.22 15.51
N GLU A 47 -16.44 -4.00 16.12
CA GLU A 47 -16.54 -3.14 17.28
C GLU A 47 -15.89 -3.84 18.47
N ILE A 48 -14.81 -3.23 18.98
CA ILE A 48 -14.11 -3.73 20.16
C ILE A 48 -14.17 -2.67 21.26
N ILE A 49 -13.55 -1.53 21.03
CA ILE A 49 -13.45 -0.41 21.96
C ILE A 49 -13.49 0.91 21.18
N GLY A 50 -14.18 1.89 21.72
CA GLY A 50 -14.24 3.23 21.15
C GLY A 50 -15.21 3.35 19.99
N LYS A 51 -15.05 4.41 19.20
CA LYS A 51 -15.91 4.68 18.07
C LYS A 51 -15.56 3.75 16.90
N GLN A 52 -16.53 2.97 16.47
CA GLN A 52 -16.38 2.13 15.31
C GLN A 52 -16.45 2.97 14.02
N VAL A 53 -15.51 2.74 13.13
CA VAL A 53 -15.55 3.24 11.76
C VAL A 53 -15.81 2.05 10.85
N LYS A 54 -16.95 2.07 10.15
CA LYS A 54 -17.28 1.02 9.18
C LYS A 54 -16.71 1.39 7.83
N GLU A 55 -15.67 0.70 7.43
CA GLU A 55 -15.07 0.82 6.11
C GLU A 55 -14.94 -0.58 5.51
N GLU A 56 -16.00 -1.03 4.83
CA GLU A 56 -16.00 -2.33 4.18
C GLU A 56 -14.95 -2.41 3.07
N ASP A 57 -14.37 -3.58 2.90
CA ASP A 57 -13.45 -3.88 1.80
C ASP A 57 -12.19 -3.01 1.80
N ARG A 58 -11.78 -2.53 2.94
CA ARG A 58 -10.63 -1.65 3.10
C ARG A 58 -9.35 -2.45 3.29
N PHE A 59 -8.29 -2.04 2.58
CA PHE A 59 -6.95 -2.59 2.71
C PHE A 59 -5.96 -1.51 3.13
N ILE A 60 -4.92 -1.92 3.84
CA ILE A 60 -3.81 -1.06 4.22
C ILE A 60 -2.53 -1.70 3.71
N GLU A 61 -1.76 -0.92 2.96
CA GLU A 61 -0.41 -1.29 2.53
C GLU A 61 0.59 -0.40 3.25
N ARG A 62 1.63 -1.00 3.83
CA ARG A 62 2.74 -0.26 4.45
C ARG A 62 4.04 -0.60 3.76
N VAL A 63 4.80 0.44 3.46
CA VAL A 63 6.13 0.35 2.86
C VAL A 63 7.11 1.01 3.81
N TYR A 64 8.06 0.27 4.31
CA TYR A 64 8.99 0.72 5.34
C TYR A 64 10.31 1.19 4.77
N PHE A 65 10.84 2.28 5.34
CA PHE A 65 12.11 2.88 4.96
C PHE A 65 12.93 3.22 6.18
N ASP A 66 14.25 3.37 5.97
CA ASP A 66 15.12 3.95 6.99
C ASP A 66 14.70 5.40 7.28
N ASP A 67 14.97 5.88 8.50
CA ASP A 67 14.56 7.22 8.93
C ASP A 67 15.10 8.33 8.04
N ASN A 68 16.27 8.14 7.47
CA ASN A 68 16.95 9.14 6.64
C ASN A 68 16.58 9.02 5.15
N PHE A 69 15.74 8.08 4.79
CA PHE A 69 15.39 7.89 3.40
C PHE A 69 14.53 9.03 2.86
N ASP A 70 14.87 9.50 1.67
CA ASP A 70 14.14 10.58 1.01
C ASP A 70 12.92 10.00 0.29
N ILE A 71 11.75 10.16 0.88
CA ILE A 71 10.48 9.66 0.33
C ILE A 71 10.18 10.23 -1.06
N PRO A 72 10.38 11.54 -1.34
CA PRO A 72 10.20 12.04 -2.71
C PRO A 72 11.03 11.30 -3.75
N SER A 73 12.26 10.88 -3.41
CA SER A 73 13.10 10.10 -4.31
C SER A 73 12.49 8.74 -4.64
N TYR A 74 11.83 8.10 -3.68
CA TYR A 74 11.12 6.85 -3.93
C TYR A 74 10.08 7.00 -5.03
N PHE A 75 9.23 8.02 -4.91
CA PHE A 75 8.19 8.30 -5.92
C PHE A 75 8.80 8.64 -7.27
N ALA A 76 9.85 9.47 -7.29
CA ALA A 76 10.52 9.84 -8.53
C ALA A 76 11.12 8.62 -9.23
N ASN A 77 11.75 7.72 -8.48
CA ASN A 77 12.36 6.51 -9.03
C ASN A 77 11.30 5.53 -9.57
N VAL A 78 10.20 5.34 -8.87
CA VAL A 78 9.08 4.52 -9.34
C VAL A 78 8.53 5.07 -10.64
N LYS A 79 8.28 6.39 -10.69
CA LYS A 79 7.75 7.05 -11.87
C LYS A 79 8.69 6.98 -13.08
N ALA A 80 9.99 7.03 -12.84
CA ALA A 80 11.00 6.96 -13.89
C ALA A 80 11.21 5.55 -14.45
N ASN A 81 10.77 4.52 -13.73
CA ASN A 81 10.89 3.13 -14.16
C ASN A 81 9.58 2.70 -14.84
N SER A 82 9.64 2.37 -16.13
CA SER A 82 8.44 2.07 -16.92
C SER A 82 7.65 0.86 -16.38
N GLU A 83 8.33 -0.17 -15.91
CA GLU A 83 7.67 -1.35 -15.34
C GLU A 83 7.00 -1.00 -14.00
N ALA A 84 7.74 -0.33 -13.10
CA ALA A 84 7.21 0.06 -11.81
C ALA A 84 6.03 1.04 -11.94
N TRP A 85 6.11 1.96 -12.87
CA TRP A 85 5.02 2.89 -13.15
C TRP A 85 3.77 2.17 -13.66
N LYS A 86 3.95 1.22 -14.57
CA LYS A 86 2.85 0.39 -15.07
C LYS A 86 2.21 -0.40 -13.94
N VAL A 87 3.00 -1.05 -13.10
CA VAL A 87 2.49 -1.83 -11.96
C VAL A 87 1.77 -0.93 -10.96
N SER A 88 2.30 0.26 -10.67
CA SER A 88 1.63 1.20 -9.74
C SER A 88 0.26 1.64 -10.21
N ARG A 89 0.01 1.68 -11.52
CA ARG A 89 -1.29 2.06 -12.08
C ARG A 89 -2.30 0.91 -12.07
N MET A 90 -1.84 -0.31 -11.89
CA MET A 90 -2.73 -1.49 -11.88
C MET A 90 -3.67 -1.51 -10.66
N TYR A 91 -3.28 -0.88 -9.55
CA TYR A 91 -4.17 -0.77 -8.39
C TYR A 91 -5.55 -0.26 -8.76
N GLU A 92 -5.61 0.82 -9.52
CA GLU A 92 -6.87 1.41 -9.97
C GLU A 92 -7.41 0.73 -11.23
N ALA A 93 -6.56 0.54 -12.23
CA ALA A 93 -6.98 0.05 -13.55
C ALA A 93 -7.46 -1.41 -13.53
N ASP A 94 -6.73 -2.29 -12.84
CA ASP A 94 -7.03 -3.72 -12.87
C ASP A 94 -7.81 -4.19 -11.64
N PHE A 95 -7.57 -3.57 -10.48
CA PHE A 95 -8.18 -4.02 -9.22
C PHE A 95 -9.24 -3.07 -8.68
N GLY A 96 -9.48 -1.96 -9.36
CA GLY A 96 -10.54 -1.03 -8.99
C GLY A 96 -10.34 -0.33 -7.66
N ALA A 97 -9.10 -0.13 -7.24
CA ALA A 97 -8.80 0.59 -6.01
C ALA A 97 -9.39 1.99 -6.05
N LYS A 98 -10.04 2.40 -4.97
CA LYS A 98 -10.64 3.72 -4.83
C LYS A 98 -10.54 4.20 -3.40
N ASP A 99 -10.86 5.48 -3.19
CA ASP A 99 -10.75 6.14 -1.88
C ASP A 99 -9.34 5.95 -1.30
N ILE A 100 -8.33 6.18 -2.14
CA ILE A 100 -6.94 5.97 -1.78
C ILE A 100 -6.45 7.12 -0.91
N GLU A 101 -5.93 6.76 0.25
CA GLU A 101 -5.34 7.72 1.18
C GLU A 101 -3.89 7.35 1.43
N LEU A 102 -3.03 8.36 1.50
CA LEU A 102 -1.60 8.19 1.74
C LEU A 102 -1.17 8.96 2.98
N ARG A 103 -0.43 8.30 3.85
CA ARG A 103 0.15 8.91 5.05
C ARG A 103 1.60 8.50 5.21
N ILE A 104 2.38 9.38 5.83
CA ILE A 104 3.71 9.03 6.32
C ILE A 104 3.56 8.85 7.83
N VAL A 105 3.98 7.69 8.32
CA VAL A 105 3.95 7.38 9.76
C VAL A 105 5.38 7.14 10.24
N ASN A 106 5.71 7.71 11.39
CA ASN A 106 7.04 7.59 11.99
C ASN A 106 6.95 6.80 13.29
N GLU A 107 7.88 5.90 13.47
CA GLU A 107 8.03 5.20 14.74
C GLU A 107 8.53 6.17 15.80
N VAL A 108 7.83 6.23 16.93
CA VAL A 108 8.18 7.15 18.04
C VAL A 108 8.55 6.41 19.31
N CYS A 109 8.39 5.10 19.36
CA CYS A 109 8.75 4.26 20.51
C CYS A 109 9.47 3.01 20.06
#